data_5f6e90f9152716ccd91fb619531cf170
#
_entry.id   5f6e90f9152716ccd91fb619531cf170
#
_cell.length_a   1.000
_cell.length_b   1.000
_cell.length_c   1.000
_cell.angle_alpha   90.00
_cell.angle_beta   90.00
_cell.angle_gamma   90.00
#
_symmetry.space_group_name_H-M   'P 1'
#
loop_
_entity.id
_entity.type
_entity.pdbx_description
1 polymer ?
#
loop_
_entity_poly.entity_id
_entity_poly.type
_entity_poly.pdbx_seq_one_letter_code
_entity_poly.pdbx_strand_id
1 'polypeptide(L)'
;MLGHQFLLCESLMSALLCHTSSGIPLSFIVKNELTDWLTQQPSFVQQWLANTDFEKSGLALIPNAETGELSQVFCIMQRADDFWAAGELASKLPKGCYQIQGDESLVSQLALGFVLGGYEFSEYKQKATAKAQLGIADKTLYEQVKQQADAINLARDLVNTPAADMMPQHLSQVMSDLADTF
;
A
#
# COMPACT_ATOMS: atom_id res chain seq x y z
N MET A 1 -3.34 -12.23 -36.06
CA MET A 1 -2.36 -11.21 -35.68
C MET A 1 -3.07 -10.29 -34.70
N LEU A 2 -3.09 -10.62 -33.45
CA LEU A 2 -3.54 -9.74 -32.36
C LEU A 2 -2.30 -9.00 -31.88
N GLY A 3 -2.16 -7.73 -32.26
CA GLY A 3 -1.16 -6.85 -31.69
C GLY A 3 -1.44 -6.72 -30.19
N HIS A 4 -0.69 -7.44 -29.37
CA HIS A 4 -0.58 -7.17 -27.94
C HIS A 4 0.16 -5.84 -27.82
N GLN A 5 -0.60 -4.77 -27.81
CA GLN A 5 -0.15 -3.52 -27.26
C GLN A 5 0.13 -3.81 -25.79
N PHE A 6 1.40 -3.91 -25.41
CA PHE A 6 1.83 -3.77 -24.02
C PHE A 6 1.42 -2.35 -23.61
N LEU A 7 0.15 -2.18 -23.33
CA LEU A 7 -0.32 -1.04 -22.56
C LEU A 7 0.39 -1.16 -21.22
N LEU A 8 1.42 -0.34 -21.03
CA LEU A 8 1.97 -0.04 -19.72
C LEU A 8 0.78 -0.05 -18.75
N CYS A 9 0.78 -0.99 -17.83
CA CYS A 9 -0.36 -1.28 -16.97
C CYS A 9 -0.63 -0.10 -16.03
N GLU A 10 -1.13 1.02 -16.58
CA GLU A 10 -1.60 2.17 -15.78
C GLU A 10 -2.74 1.80 -14.82
N SER A 11 -3.34 0.62 -15.01
CA SER A 11 -4.68 0.41 -14.49
C SER A 11 -4.77 -0.24 -13.11
N LEU A 12 -3.73 -0.90 -12.58
CA LEU A 12 -3.83 -1.53 -11.25
C LEU A 12 -3.05 -0.83 -10.15
N MET A 13 -1.98 -0.13 -10.49
CA MET A 13 -1.10 0.55 -9.52
C MET A 13 -1.65 1.91 -9.10
N SER A 14 -2.26 2.66 -10.00
CA SER A 14 -3.05 3.84 -9.66
C SER A 14 -4.25 3.52 -8.76
N ALA A 15 -4.65 2.23 -8.68
CA ALA A 15 -5.75 1.79 -7.82
C ALA A 15 -5.37 1.70 -6.33
N LEU A 16 -4.08 1.62 -5.97
CA LEU A 16 -3.64 1.52 -4.57
C LEU A 16 -3.23 2.85 -3.94
N LEU A 17 -2.94 3.86 -4.76
CA LEU A 17 -2.61 5.21 -4.31
C LEU A 17 -3.64 6.22 -4.82
N CYS A 18 -3.94 7.22 -4.01
CA CYS A 18 -4.70 8.39 -4.42
C CYS A 18 -4.08 9.67 -3.86
N HIS A 19 -4.12 10.74 -4.68
CA HIS A 19 -3.71 12.06 -4.21
C HIS A 19 -4.88 12.69 -3.47
N THR A 20 -4.84 12.64 -2.14
CA THR A 20 -5.88 13.23 -1.28
C THR A 20 -5.34 13.55 0.10
N SER A 21 -5.89 14.57 0.73
CA SER A 21 -5.67 14.93 2.12
C SER A 21 -6.72 14.33 3.08
N SER A 22 -7.63 13.51 2.56
CA SER A 22 -8.72 12.91 3.35
C SER A 22 -8.61 11.39 3.31
N GLY A 23 -8.60 10.79 4.49
CA GLY A 23 -8.53 9.33 4.64
C GLY A 23 -8.63 8.93 6.11
N ILE A 24 -8.88 7.65 6.35
CA ILE A 24 -8.90 7.06 7.68
C ILE A 24 -7.45 7.06 8.21
N PRO A 25 -7.18 7.66 9.38
CA PRO A 25 -5.83 7.68 9.95
C PRO A 25 -5.29 6.27 10.16
N LEU A 26 -4.07 6.02 9.67
CA LEU A 26 -3.33 4.78 9.80
C LEU A 26 -2.02 5.10 10.54
N SER A 27 -1.91 4.69 11.79
CA SER A 27 -0.76 4.95 12.63
C SER A 27 0.05 3.68 12.85
N PHE A 28 1.37 3.83 12.80
CA PHE A 28 2.31 2.75 13.07
C PHE A 28 3.00 2.97 14.40
N ILE A 29 3.03 1.93 15.22
CA ILE A 29 3.60 1.96 16.56
C ILE A 29 4.77 0.97 16.61
N VAL A 30 5.95 1.43 17.00
CA VAL A 30 7.11 0.56 17.16
C VAL A 30 6.90 -0.31 18.41
N LYS A 31 7.13 -1.62 18.29
CA LYS A 31 6.80 -2.60 19.31
C LYS A 31 7.37 -2.29 20.70
N ASN A 32 8.58 -1.75 20.76
CA ASN A 32 9.21 -1.38 22.03
C ASN A 32 8.58 -0.14 22.69
N GLU A 33 7.81 0.66 21.96
CA GLU A 33 7.12 1.86 22.44
C GLU A 33 5.64 1.59 22.76
N LEU A 34 5.15 0.40 22.45
CA LEU A 34 3.74 0.04 22.52
C LEU A 34 3.15 0.26 23.92
N THR A 35 3.86 -0.14 24.97
CA THR A 35 3.38 -0.03 26.36
C THR A 35 3.16 1.43 26.76
N ASP A 36 4.14 2.29 26.48
CA ASP A 36 4.06 3.72 26.81
C ASP A 36 3.00 4.41 25.95
N TRP A 37 2.93 4.07 24.67
CA TRP A 37 1.92 4.59 23.75
C TRP A 37 0.50 4.22 24.20
N LEU A 38 0.26 2.97 24.64
CA LEU A 38 -1.05 2.51 25.12
C LEU A 38 -1.55 3.33 26.32
N THR A 39 -0.67 3.71 27.24
CA THR A 39 -1.07 4.51 28.40
C THR A 39 -1.57 5.90 28.06
N GLN A 40 -1.20 6.43 26.89
CA GLN A 40 -1.59 7.75 26.41
C GLN A 40 -2.92 7.73 25.63
N GLN A 41 -3.45 6.55 25.34
CA GLN A 41 -4.69 6.43 24.55
C GLN A 41 -5.94 6.67 25.44
N PRO A 42 -7.05 7.16 24.86
CA PRO A 42 -8.34 7.23 25.54
C PRO A 42 -8.77 5.87 26.09
N SER A 43 -9.47 5.86 27.22
CA SER A 43 -9.90 4.62 27.90
C SER A 43 -10.68 3.66 27.00
N PHE A 44 -11.52 4.19 26.11
CA PHE A 44 -12.24 3.39 25.10
C PHE A 44 -11.28 2.64 24.18
N VAL A 45 -10.25 3.34 23.66
CA VAL A 45 -9.25 2.74 22.76
C VAL A 45 -8.43 1.68 23.50
N GLN A 46 -8.00 1.97 24.74
CA GLN A 46 -7.28 0.98 25.56
C GLN A 46 -8.09 -0.31 25.77
N GLN A 47 -9.37 -0.20 26.12
CA GLN A 47 -10.23 -1.35 26.30
C GLN A 47 -10.47 -2.12 25.00
N TRP A 48 -10.67 -1.41 23.88
CA TRP A 48 -10.82 -2.02 22.57
C TRP A 48 -9.60 -2.82 22.16
N LEU A 49 -8.41 -2.23 22.32
CA LEU A 49 -7.13 -2.88 21.98
C LEU A 49 -6.87 -4.11 22.86
N ALA A 50 -7.20 -4.04 24.16
CA ALA A 50 -7.10 -5.19 25.06
C ALA A 50 -8.04 -6.33 24.65
N ASN A 51 -9.27 -6.02 24.22
CA ASN A 51 -10.27 -7.02 23.84
C ASN A 51 -10.00 -7.66 22.46
N THR A 52 -9.18 -7.01 21.60
CA THR A 52 -8.90 -7.48 20.22
C THR A 52 -7.55 -8.17 20.08
N ASP A 53 -6.86 -8.49 21.20
CA ASP A 53 -5.52 -9.10 21.20
C ASP A 53 -4.53 -8.37 20.26
N PHE A 54 -4.56 -7.03 20.30
CA PHE A 54 -3.78 -6.17 19.41
C PHE A 54 -2.29 -6.49 19.40
N GLU A 55 -1.72 -6.81 20.57
CA GLU A 55 -0.29 -7.16 20.69
C GLU A 55 0.09 -8.40 19.87
N LYS A 56 -0.84 -9.34 19.68
CA LYS A 56 -0.61 -10.56 18.91
C LYS A 56 -0.93 -10.38 17.43
N SER A 57 -2.04 -9.68 17.15
CA SER A 57 -2.51 -9.48 15.77
C SER A 57 -1.67 -8.46 15.01
N GLY A 58 -1.09 -7.49 15.72
CA GLY A 58 -0.33 -6.39 15.14
C GLY A 58 -1.16 -5.37 14.36
N LEU A 59 -2.49 -5.57 14.26
CA LEU A 59 -3.42 -4.70 13.53
C LEU A 59 -4.71 -4.52 14.32
N ALA A 60 -5.13 -3.28 14.52
CA ALA A 60 -6.41 -2.95 15.15
C ALA A 60 -7.20 -1.94 14.31
N LEU A 61 -8.47 -2.23 14.14
CA LEU A 61 -9.46 -1.38 13.49
C LEU A 61 -10.33 -0.76 14.59
N ILE A 62 -10.25 0.55 14.77
CA ILE A 62 -10.95 1.26 15.83
C ILE A 62 -12.21 1.91 15.27
N PRO A 63 -13.40 1.49 15.72
CA PRO A 63 -14.63 2.14 15.32
C PRO A 63 -14.82 3.47 16.06
N ASN A 64 -15.56 4.38 15.45
CA ASN A 64 -16.15 5.51 16.15
C ASN A 64 -17.18 4.99 17.15
N ALA A 65 -17.11 5.44 18.40
CA ALA A 65 -17.96 4.95 19.48
C ALA A 65 -19.46 5.28 19.27
N GLU A 66 -19.79 6.31 18.48
CA GLU A 66 -21.16 6.77 18.24
C GLU A 66 -21.76 6.17 16.97
N THR A 67 -20.96 6.14 15.87
CA THR A 67 -21.46 5.72 14.55
C THR A 67 -21.15 4.27 14.22
N GLY A 68 -20.16 3.66 14.89
CA GLY A 68 -19.66 2.32 14.57
C GLY A 68 -18.81 2.26 13.30
N GLU A 69 -18.65 3.35 12.58
CA GLU A 69 -17.80 3.42 11.39
C GLU A 69 -16.33 3.37 11.76
N LEU A 70 -15.49 2.85 10.87
CA LEU A 70 -14.05 2.81 11.08
C LEU A 70 -13.48 4.24 11.16
N SER A 71 -12.91 4.59 12.32
CA SER A 71 -12.39 5.93 12.61
C SER A 71 -10.87 6.03 12.51
N GLN A 72 -10.15 4.96 12.85
CA GLN A 72 -8.69 4.92 12.77
C GLN A 72 -8.18 3.48 12.77
N VAL A 73 -6.94 3.31 12.33
CA VAL A 73 -6.25 2.02 12.27
C VAL A 73 -4.90 2.14 12.96
N PHE A 74 -4.57 1.14 13.79
CA PHE A 74 -3.26 0.99 14.39
C PHE A 74 -2.57 -0.26 13.89
N CYS A 75 -1.28 -0.14 13.58
CA CYS A 75 -0.45 -1.25 13.14
C CYS A 75 0.86 -1.27 13.97
N ILE A 76 1.24 -2.45 14.46
CA ILE A 76 2.52 -2.63 15.15
C ILE A 76 3.61 -2.92 14.12
N MET A 77 4.70 -2.15 14.16
CA MET A 77 5.91 -2.42 13.40
C MET A 77 7.03 -2.91 14.34
N GLN A 78 7.88 -3.79 13.85
CA GLN A 78 8.94 -4.37 14.68
C GLN A 78 10.05 -3.36 14.96
N ARG A 79 10.36 -2.49 14.01
CA ARG A 79 11.38 -1.44 14.08
C ARG A 79 10.91 -0.22 13.32
N ALA A 80 11.45 0.94 13.64
CA ALA A 80 11.11 2.21 12.98
C ALA A 80 11.46 2.23 11.47
N ASP A 81 12.41 1.39 11.05
CA ASP A 81 12.84 1.23 9.66
C ASP A 81 12.21 0.01 8.95
N ASP A 82 11.10 -0.52 9.47
CA ASP A 82 10.42 -1.68 8.88
C ASP A 82 9.62 -1.29 7.64
N PHE A 83 10.29 -1.32 6.50
CA PHE A 83 9.72 -1.02 5.20
C PHE A 83 8.46 -1.85 4.86
N TRP A 84 8.43 -3.11 5.30
CA TRP A 84 7.35 -4.03 4.97
C TRP A 84 6.18 -4.00 5.96
N ALA A 85 6.25 -3.17 7.00
CA ALA A 85 5.16 -3.08 7.99
C ALA A 85 3.78 -2.78 7.35
N ALA A 86 3.76 -2.04 6.24
CA ALA A 86 2.54 -1.74 5.49
C ALA A 86 2.22 -2.75 4.36
N GLY A 87 3.12 -3.70 4.06
CA GLY A 87 3.06 -4.51 2.83
C GLY A 87 1.80 -5.37 2.68
N GLU A 88 1.26 -5.90 3.77
CA GLU A 88 0.06 -6.74 3.73
C GLU A 88 -1.25 -5.95 3.90
N LEU A 89 -1.18 -4.66 4.23
CA LEU A 89 -2.35 -3.88 4.60
C LEU A 89 -3.31 -3.64 3.43
N ALA A 90 -2.81 -3.54 2.20
CA ALA A 90 -3.64 -3.41 1.01
C ALA A 90 -4.70 -4.51 0.88
N SER A 91 -4.39 -5.73 1.36
CA SER A 91 -5.28 -6.89 1.34
C SER A 91 -6.03 -7.12 2.66
N LYS A 92 -5.49 -6.66 3.79
CA LYS A 92 -6.06 -6.88 5.12
C LYS A 92 -7.07 -5.81 5.53
N LEU A 93 -6.92 -4.59 5.02
CA LEU A 93 -7.80 -3.49 5.35
C LEU A 93 -9.12 -3.56 4.57
N PRO A 94 -10.24 -3.14 5.18
CA PRO A 94 -11.49 -2.90 4.47
C PRO A 94 -11.29 -1.90 3.32
N LYS A 95 -12.20 -1.94 2.33
CA LYS A 95 -12.21 -0.92 1.27
C LYS A 95 -12.34 0.47 1.88
N GLY A 96 -11.47 1.37 1.46
CA GLY A 96 -11.43 2.74 1.94
C GLY A 96 -10.14 3.42 1.57
N CYS A 97 -10.07 4.71 1.78
CA CYS A 97 -8.85 5.49 1.66
C CYS A 97 -8.25 5.68 3.05
N TYR A 98 -6.98 5.36 3.20
CA TYR A 98 -6.23 5.42 4.46
C TYR A 98 -5.10 6.43 4.33
N GLN A 99 -4.73 7.08 5.42
CA GLN A 99 -3.66 8.07 5.43
C GLN A 99 -2.67 7.78 6.55
N ILE A 100 -1.42 7.47 6.17
CA ILE A 100 -0.35 7.22 7.14
C ILE A 100 -0.08 8.50 7.93
N GLN A 101 -0.02 8.33 9.26
CA GLN A 101 0.32 9.39 10.19
C GLN A 101 1.81 9.30 10.52
N GLY A 102 2.57 10.37 10.28
CA GLY A 102 4.01 10.42 10.54
C GLY A 102 4.69 11.53 9.77
N ASP A 103 6.00 11.59 9.87
CA ASP A 103 6.82 12.47 9.05
C ASP A 103 6.90 11.97 7.59
N GLU A 104 7.41 12.83 6.72
CA GLU A 104 7.49 12.56 5.27
C GLU A 104 8.32 11.30 4.97
N SER A 105 9.40 11.06 5.71
CA SER A 105 10.28 9.90 5.52
C SER A 105 9.54 8.60 5.82
N LEU A 106 8.83 8.53 6.95
CA LEU A 106 8.02 7.39 7.33
C LEU A 106 6.88 7.15 6.34
N VAL A 107 6.18 8.21 5.95
CA VAL A 107 5.08 8.12 4.96
C VAL A 107 5.59 7.60 3.63
N SER A 108 6.71 8.11 3.13
CA SER A 108 7.34 7.65 1.87
C SER A 108 7.68 6.16 1.91
N GLN A 109 8.38 5.76 2.97
CA GLN A 109 8.83 4.37 3.14
C GLN A 109 7.65 3.39 3.22
N LEU A 110 6.67 3.68 4.07
CA LEU A 110 5.52 2.80 4.28
C LEU A 110 4.56 2.81 3.10
N ALA A 111 4.39 3.94 2.41
CA ALA A 111 3.57 4.04 1.21
C ALA A 111 4.13 3.16 0.08
N LEU A 112 5.44 3.20 -0.13
CA LEU A 112 6.08 2.32 -1.10
C LEU A 112 5.91 0.85 -0.70
N GLY A 113 6.13 0.51 0.58
CA GLY A 113 5.90 -0.84 1.11
C GLY A 113 4.46 -1.33 0.91
N PHE A 114 3.47 -0.45 1.14
CA PHE A 114 2.04 -0.73 0.92
C PHE A 114 1.74 -1.09 -0.54
N VAL A 115 2.23 -0.27 -1.48
CA VAL A 115 1.99 -0.50 -2.92
C VAL A 115 2.70 -1.76 -3.40
N LEU A 116 3.97 -1.95 -3.03
CA LEU A 116 4.74 -3.11 -3.44
C LEU A 116 4.22 -4.42 -2.84
N GLY A 117 3.69 -4.37 -1.63
CA GLY A 117 3.06 -5.53 -0.99
C GLY A 117 1.66 -5.83 -1.53
N GLY A 118 0.95 -4.82 -2.01
CA GLY A 118 -0.35 -4.97 -2.67
C GLY A 118 -0.27 -5.42 -4.13
N TYR A 119 0.95 -5.57 -4.69
CA TYR A 119 1.16 -6.02 -6.05
C TYR A 119 0.55 -7.40 -6.32
N GLU A 120 -0.14 -7.53 -7.42
CA GLU A 120 -0.63 -8.80 -7.96
C GLU A 120 -0.40 -8.84 -9.47
N PHE A 121 0.24 -9.89 -9.93
CA PHE A 121 0.34 -10.17 -11.36
C PHE A 121 -0.99 -10.71 -11.86
N SER A 122 -1.74 -9.89 -12.59
CA SER A 122 -3.14 -10.16 -12.95
C SER A 122 -3.38 -10.34 -14.45
N GLU A 123 -2.34 -10.36 -15.27
CA GLU A 123 -2.47 -10.40 -16.73
C GLU A 123 -3.26 -11.63 -17.23
N TYR A 124 -3.17 -12.74 -16.51
CA TYR A 124 -3.86 -14.00 -16.84
C TYR A 124 -5.00 -14.35 -15.88
N LYS A 125 -5.35 -13.44 -14.96
CA LYS A 125 -6.40 -13.65 -13.96
C LYS A 125 -7.55 -12.66 -14.15
N GLN A 126 -8.73 -13.03 -13.67
CA GLN A 126 -9.83 -12.06 -13.56
C GLN A 126 -9.44 -10.91 -12.65
N LYS A 127 -9.87 -9.68 -12.98
CA LYS A 127 -9.56 -8.45 -12.24
C LYS A 127 -9.73 -8.64 -10.74
N ALA A 128 -8.70 -8.27 -9.99
CA ALA A 128 -8.72 -8.26 -8.54
C ALA A 128 -9.86 -7.39 -7.99
N THR A 129 -10.41 -7.78 -6.86
CA THR A 129 -11.36 -6.95 -6.09
C THR A 129 -10.69 -5.65 -5.66
N ALA A 130 -11.45 -4.54 -5.71
CA ALA A 130 -10.95 -3.25 -5.24
C ALA A 130 -10.44 -3.38 -3.80
N LYS A 131 -9.18 -3.04 -3.58
CA LYS A 131 -8.46 -3.11 -2.31
C LYS A 131 -8.56 -1.79 -1.56
N ALA A 132 -8.01 -1.75 -0.35
CA ALA A 132 -7.73 -0.52 0.35
C ALA A 132 -6.79 0.37 -0.47
N GLN A 133 -6.97 1.68 -0.37
CA GLN A 133 -6.15 2.68 -1.04
C GLN A 133 -5.40 3.52 -0.01
N LEU A 134 -4.22 4.00 -0.36
CA LEU A 134 -3.45 4.91 0.46
C LEU A 134 -3.48 6.32 -0.13
N GLY A 135 -3.95 7.29 0.68
CA GLY A 135 -3.96 8.70 0.36
C GLY A 135 -2.65 9.37 0.73
N ILE A 136 -2.07 10.13 -0.18
CA ILE A 136 -0.91 10.99 0.05
C ILE A 136 -1.32 12.42 -0.29
N ALA A 137 -1.22 13.33 0.69
CA ALA A 137 -1.64 14.71 0.54
C ALA A 137 -0.60 15.55 -0.24
N ASP A 138 0.69 15.32 0.02
CA ASP A 138 1.75 16.00 -0.72
C ASP A 138 1.87 15.43 -2.14
N LYS A 139 1.72 16.31 -3.13
CA LYS A 139 1.74 15.91 -4.54
C LYS A 139 3.13 15.42 -4.98
N THR A 140 4.19 16.04 -4.48
CA THR A 140 5.56 15.67 -4.86
C THR A 140 5.88 14.28 -4.34
N LEU A 141 5.55 14.02 -3.07
CA LEU A 141 5.71 12.71 -2.45
C LEU A 141 4.85 11.64 -3.15
N TYR A 142 3.60 11.96 -3.49
CA TYR A 142 2.72 11.07 -4.24
C TYR A 142 3.35 10.65 -5.58
N GLU A 143 3.84 11.61 -6.37
CA GLU A 143 4.47 11.32 -7.67
C GLU A 143 5.76 10.51 -7.50
N GLN A 144 6.58 10.80 -6.49
CA GLN A 144 7.81 10.05 -6.21
C GLN A 144 7.51 8.59 -5.87
N VAL A 145 6.59 8.35 -4.92
CA VAL A 145 6.20 6.99 -4.52
C VAL A 145 5.59 6.24 -5.70
N LYS A 146 4.74 6.90 -6.48
CA LYS A 146 4.12 6.33 -7.67
C LYS A 146 5.17 5.92 -8.70
N GLN A 147 6.10 6.79 -9.06
CA GLN A 147 7.16 6.49 -10.03
C GLN A 147 8.04 5.32 -9.60
N GLN A 148 8.44 5.28 -8.32
CA GLN A 148 9.24 4.17 -7.79
C GLN A 148 8.47 2.85 -7.83
N ALA A 149 7.21 2.87 -7.42
CA ALA A 149 6.36 1.69 -7.44
C ALA A 149 6.12 1.18 -8.86
N ASP A 150 5.83 2.07 -9.81
CA ASP A 150 5.60 1.74 -11.21
C ASP A 150 6.84 1.08 -11.83
N ALA A 151 8.04 1.63 -11.58
CA ALA A 151 9.29 1.07 -12.07
C ALA A 151 9.57 -0.35 -11.53
N ILE A 152 9.38 -0.55 -10.22
CA ILE A 152 9.61 -1.87 -9.59
C ILE A 152 8.57 -2.89 -10.09
N ASN A 153 7.32 -2.46 -10.23
CA ASN A 153 6.26 -3.37 -10.66
C ASN A 153 6.36 -3.71 -12.15
N LEU A 154 6.81 -2.78 -12.99
CA LEU A 154 7.16 -3.09 -14.38
C LEU A 154 8.22 -4.20 -14.43
N ALA A 155 9.29 -4.09 -13.62
CA ALA A 155 10.29 -5.15 -13.55
C ALA A 155 9.73 -6.49 -13.07
N ARG A 156 8.80 -6.47 -12.11
CA ARG A 156 8.10 -7.68 -11.65
C ARG A 156 7.20 -8.28 -12.73
N ASP A 157 6.48 -7.45 -13.47
CA ASP A 157 5.64 -7.91 -14.58
C ASP A 157 6.46 -8.57 -15.67
N LEU A 158 7.61 -7.98 -16.05
CA LEU A 158 8.52 -8.57 -17.03
C LEU A 158 9.08 -9.93 -16.58
N VAL A 159 9.38 -10.08 -15.27
CA VAL A 159 9.87 -11.35 -14.72
C VAL A 159 8.75 -12.39 -14.59
N ASN A 160 7.54 -11.97 -14.24
CA ASN A 160 6.40 -12.86 -14.04
C ASN A 160 5.70 -13.26 -15.35
N THR A 161 5.93 -12.53 -16.44
CA THR A 161 5.39 -12.87 -17.75
C THR A 161 6.02 -14.17 -18.26
N PRO A 162 5.21 -15.18 -18.66
CA PRO A 162 5.73 -16.43 -19.19
C PRO A 162 6.64 -16.24 -20.41
N ALA A 163 7.63 -17.12 -20.56
CA ALA A 163 8.61 -17.03 -21.66
C ALA A 163 7.98 -17.08 -23.06
N ALA A 164 6.78 -17.69 -23.19
CA ALA A 164 6.04 -17.70 -24.44
C ALA A 164 5.58 -16.30 -24.87
N ASP A 165 5.31 -15.42 -23.88
CA ASP A 165 4.80 -14.07 -24.10
C ASP A 165 5.89 -13.01 -23.89
N MET A 166 7.05 -13.37 -23.30
CA MET A 166 8.20 -12.51 -23.09
C MET A 166 9.43 -13.02 -23.86
N MET A 167 9.37 -12.92 -25.18
CA MET A 167 10.53 -13.19 -26.05
C MET A 167 11.43 -11.94 -26.18
N PRO A 168 12.69 -12.07 -26.69
CA PRO A 168 13.61 -10.94 -26.84
C PRO A 168 13.04 -9.72 -27.55
N GLN A 169 12.21 -9.92 -28.58
CA GLN A 169 11.55 -8.83 -29.29
C GLN A 169 10.55 -8.06 -28.42
N HIS A 170 9.84 -8.74 -27.50
CA HIS A 170 8.89 -8.08 -26.59
C HIS A 170 9.66 -7.23 -25.58
N LEU A 171 10.77 -7.71 -25.03
CA LEU A 171 11.61 -6.92 -24.15
C LEU A 171 12.19 -5.69 -24.87
N SER A 172 12.64 -5.85 -26.14
CA SER A 172 13.09 -4.73 -26.97
C SER A 172 11.99 -3.70 -27.19
N GLN A 173 10.74 -4.12 -27.40
CA GLN A 173 9.62 -3.21 -27.53
C GLN A 173 9.35 -2.43 -26.24
N VAL A 174 9.34 -3.10 -25.09
CA VAL A 174 9.19 -2.43 -23.79
C VAL A 174 10.25 -1.36 -23.57
N MET A 175 11.51 -1.65 -23.95
CA MET A 175 12.61 -0.68 -23.84
C MET A 175 12.41 0.52 -24.79
N SER A 176 11.87 0.30 -25.99
CA SER A 176 11.53 1.38 -26.92
C SER A 176 10.39 2.24 -26.39
N ASP A 177 9.34 1.61 -25.88
CA ASP A 177 8.17 2.32 -25.30
C ASP A 177 8.56 3.17 -24.09
N LEU A 178 9.49 2.67 -23.25
CA LEU A 178 10.06 3.45 -22.16
C LEU A 178 10.85 4.66 -22.67
N ALA A 179 11.69 4.47 -23.68
CA ALA A 179 12.50 5.56 -24.25
C ALA A 179 11.63 6.67 -24.88
N ASP A 180 10.46 6.31 -25.39
CA ASP A 180 9.50 7.29 -25.96
C ASP A 180 8.72 8.06 -24.86
N THR A 181 8.75 7.56 -23.62
CA THR A 181 8.04 8.17 -22.46
C THR A 181 8.92 9.16 -21.72
N PHE A 182 10.24 9.03 -21.78
CA PHE A 182 11.25 9.84 -21.08
C PHE A 182 12.19 10.56 -22.02
#